data_6331e983aa96b04cf9493597d96a32e9
#
_entry.id   6331e983aa96b04cf9493597d96a32e9
#
_cell.length_a   1.000
_cell.length_b   1.000
_cell.length_c   1.000
_cell.angle_alpha   90.00
_cell.angle_beta   90.00
_cell.angle_gamma   90.00
#
_symmetry.space_group_name_H-M   'P 1'
#
loop_
_entity.id
_entity.type
_entity.pdbx_description
1 polymer ?
#
loop_
_entity_poly.entity_id
_entity_poly.type
_entity_poly.pdbx_seq_one_letter_code
_entity_poly.pdbx_strand_id
1 'polypeptide(L)'
;SLFTELDGIAPVERALPVAEVYSEAEARQEAGRCLQCQCLVCVKACVYLQKYKGYPRVYARQMYNNAAIVKGLHLANNLINGCALCGQCEELCPENFSMAELCLSARQDMVERGVMPPSAHEFALEDMEAASGPECALSIRGGEGGWLFFPGCQLAASRGEQVEALYAWLRDALAGQGEFAPGLERGPVSLLLRCCGIPARWGGREELFVRQAQELRQQWEGLGRPRIMAACSSCLSVLREVLPEARALSLWEVLDALPWPEGTSGGAD
;
A
#
# COMPACT_ATOMS: atom_id res chain seq x y z
N SER A 1 6.51 -11.76 34.80
CA SER A 1 6.70 -11.58 33.37
C SER A 1 5.38 -11.71 32.67
N LEU A 2 4.94 -10.72 31.91
CA LEU A 2 3.72 -10.75 31.09
C LEU A 2 3.95 -11.46 29.75
N PHE A 3 5.08 -12.14 29.60
CA PHE A 3 5.45 -12.80 28.36
C PHE A 3 5.35 -14.28 28.52
N THR A 4 4.51 -14.89 27.71
CA THR A 4 4.54 -16.34 27.48
C THR A 4 5.66 -16.59 26.47
N GLU A 5 6.65 -17.39 26.83
CA GLU A 5 7.59 -17.93 25.86
C GLU A 5 6.80 -18.90 24.98
N LEU A 6 6.84 -18.66 23.67
CA LEU A 6 6.15 -19.49 22.69
C LEU A 6 7.00 -20.66 22.22
N ASP A 7 8.19 -20.85 22.80
CA ASP A 7 9.07 -21.96 22.53
C ASP A 7 8.38 -23.28 22.87
N GLY A 8 8.14 -24.10 21.87
CA GLY A 8 7.48 -25.39 21.99
C GLY A 8 5.97 -25.41 21.71
N ILE A 9 5.35 -24.29 21.38
CA ILE A 9 3.98 -24.28 20.88
C ILE A 9 4.01 -24.59 19.39
N ALA A 10 3.49 -25.76 19.01
CA ALA A 10 3.35 -26.12 17.60
C ALA A 10 2.32 -25.18 16.93
N PRO A 11 2.63 -24.62 15.75
CA PRO A 11 1.65 -23.86 14.99
C PRO A 11 0.42 -24.73 14.69
N VAL A 12 -0.76 -24.19 14.92
CA VAL A 12 -2.01 -24.84 14.53
C VAL A 12 -2.34 -24.37 13.11
N GLU A 13 -2.67 -25.32 12.24
CA GLU A 13 -2.98 -25.03 10.85
C GLU A 13 -4.19 -24.08 10.76
N ARG A 14 -4.06 -23.06 9.91
CA ARG A 14 -5.10 -22.06 9.70
C ARG A 14 -6.30 -22.69 8.98
N ALA A 15 -7.50 -22.52 9.53
CA ALA A 15 -8.71 -22.83 8.81
C ALA A 15 -8.97 -21.76 7.75
N LEU A 16 -8.97 -22.14 6.47
CA LEU A 16 -9.32 -21.24 5.36
C LEU A 16 -10.79 -21.42 5.02
N PRO A 17 -11.52 -20.33 4.71
CA PRO A 17 -12.91 -20.46 4.29
C PRO A 17 -13.00 -21.16 2.94
N VAL A 18 -14.00 -22.02 2.77
CA VAL A 18 -14.29 -22.69 1.49
C VAL A 18 -14.99 -21.73 0.52
N ALA A 19 -15.70 -20.74 1.06
CA ALA A 19 -16.33 -19.65 0.30
C ALA A 19 -15.60 -18.32 0.57
N GLU A 20 -16.12 -17.19 0.06
CA GLU A 20 -15.53 -15.85 0.30
C GLU A 20 -15.50 -15.46 1.78
N VAL A 21 -16.41 -16.02 2.59
CA VAL A 21 -16.52 -15.77 4.03
C VAL A 21 -16.56 -17.08 4.80
N TYR A 22 -16.11 -17.05 6.05
CA TYR A 22 -16.18 -18.20 6.94
C TYR A 22 -17.63 -18.60 7.23
N SER A 23 -17.94 -19.88 7.13
CA SER A 23 -19.10 -20.46 7.78
C SER A 23 -18.93 -20.41 9.32
N GLU A 24 -20.03 -20.58 10.06
CA GLU A 24 -19.97 -20.58 11.53
C GLU A 24 -19.02 -21.66 12.08
N ALA A 25 -18.98 -22.83 11.45
CA ALA A 25 -18.11 -23.93 11.84
C ALA A 25 -16.63 -23.61 11.61
N GLU A 26 -16.30 -23.08 10.45
CA GLU A 26 -14.93 -22.64 10.09
C GLU A 26 -14.47 -21.49 10.99
N ALA A 27 -15.33 -20.50 11.24
CA ALA A 27 -15.04 -19.40 12.14
C ALA A 27 -14.77 -19.87 13.58
N ARG A 28 -15.51 -20.86 14.06
CA ARG A 28 -15.26 -21.47 15.39
C ARG A 28 -13.94 -22.23 15.42
N GLN A 29 -13.60 -22.95 14.36
CA GLN A 29 -12.33 -23.67 14.25
C GLN A 29 -11.16 -22.67 14.26
N GLU A 30 -11.21 -21.61 13.44
CA GLU A 30 -10.18 -20.57 13.40
C GLU A 30 -10.07 -19.82 14.73
N ALA A 31 -11.19 -19.52 15.39
CA ALA A 31 -11.19 -18.90 16.71
C ALA A 31 -10.56 -19.78 17.80
N GLY A 32 -10.65 -21.11 17.67
CA GLY A 32 -10.01 -22.08 18.58
C GLY A 32 -8.48 -22.03 18.55
N ARG A 33 -7.90 -21.52 17.46
CA ARG A 33 -6.45 -21.35 17.26
C ARG A 33 -5.87 -20.16 18.05
N CYS A 34 -6.71 -19.33 18.63
CA CYS A 34 -6.32 -18.07 19.24
C CYS A 34 -5.42 -18.24 20.47
N LEU A 35 -4.19 -17.71 20.43
CA LEU A 35 -3.23 -17.62 21.53
C LEU A 35 -3.56 -16.55 22.57
N GLN A 36 -4.70 -15.87 22.45
CA GLN A 36 -5.15 -14.79 23.32
C GLN A 36 -4.19 -13.58 23.41
N CYS A 37 -3.28 -13.45 22.45
CA CYS A 37 -2.31 -12.34 22.34
C CYS A 37 -1.37 -12.18 23.55
N GLN A 38 -1.06 -13.24 24.28
CA GLN A 38 -0.23 -13.15 25.49
C GLN A 38 1.25 -12.88 25.21
N CYS A 39 1.73 -13.17 23.99
CA CYS A 39 3.13 -12.95 23.62
C CYS A 39 3.50 -11.45 23.45
N LEU A 40 2.55 -10.59 23.11
CA LEU A 40 2.71 -9.12 22.91
C LEU A 40 3.81 -8.70 21.94
N VAL A 41 4.29 -9.57 21.06
CA VAL A 41 5.38 -9.27 20.11
C VAL A 41 5.00 -8.12 19.19
N CYS A 42 3.80 -8.17 18.60
CA CYS A 42 3.28 -7.10 17.75
C CYS A 42 3.10 -5.77 18.49
N VAL A 43 2.74 -5.79 19.77
CA VAL A 43 2.60 -4.57 20.59
C VAL A 43 3.94 -3.89 20.78
N LYS A 44 5.02 -4.66 21.00
CA LYS A 44 6.37 -4.09 21.19
C LYS A 44 6.90 -3.45 19.90
N ALA A 45 6.56 -4.01 18.75
CA ALA A 45 7.05 -3.54 17.46
C ALA A 45 6.23 -2.40 16.85
N CYS A 46 4.98 -2.21 17.28
CA CYS A 46 4.06 -1.28 16.67
C CYS A 46 3.78 -0.06 17.58
N VAL A 47 4.23 1.13 17.16
CA VAL A 47 3.98 2.40 17.88
C VAL A 47 2.48 2.68 18.07
N TYR A 48 1.65 2.31 17.09
CA TYR A 48 0.20 2.41 17.18
C TYR A 48 -0.36 1.56 18.33
N LEU A 49 0.01 0.27 18.43
CA LEU A 49 -0.45 -0.60 19.50
C LEU A 49 0.08 -0.16 20.87
N GLN A 50 1.31 0.36 20.93
CA GLN A 50 1.87 0.95 22.16
C GLN A 50 1.10 2.20 22.59
N LYS A 51 0.72 3.09 21.65
CA LYS A 51 -0.05 4.30 21.95
C LYS A 51 -1.38 3.98 22.61
N TYR A 52 -2.10 2.99 22.12
CA TYR A 52 -3.41 2.59 22.65
C TYR A 52 -3.30 1.62 23.85
N LYS A 53 -2.09 1.18 24.22
CA LYS A 53 -1.80 0.32 25.37
C LYS A 53 -2.61 -0.97 25.43
N GLY A 54 -2.92 -1.52 24.27
CA GLY A 54 -3.70 -2.75 24.13
C GLY A 54 -3.03 -3.73 23.17
N TYR A 55 -3.67 -4.86 22.99
CA TYR A 55 -3.24 -5.90 22.08
C TYR A 55 -4.40 -6.33 21.15
N PRO A 56 -4.14 -6.99 20.04
CA PRO A 56 -5.12 -7.20 18.96
C PRO A 56 -6.48 -7.75 19.44
N ARG A 57 -6.50 -8.72 20.35
CA ARG A 57 -7.76 -9.28 20.87
C ARG A 57 -8.66 -8.23 21.54
N VAL A 58 -8.08 -7.28 22.28
CA VAL A 58 -8.85 -6.19 22.91
C VAL A 58 -9.44 -5.28 21.84
N TYR A 59 -8.65 -4.97 20.83
CA TYR A 59 -9.09 -4.12 19.72
C TYR A 59 -10.14 -4.79 18.85
N ALA A 60 -9.99 -6.05 18.52
CA ALA A 60 -11.01 -6.82 17.81
C ALA A 60 -12.36 -6.77 18.53
N ARG A 61 -12.35 -6.93 19.86
CA ARG A 61 -13.56 -6.81 20.67
C ARG A 61 -14.13 -5.38 20.68
N GLN A 62 -13.27 -4.37 20.77
CA GLN A 62 -13.73 -2.98 20.73
C GLN A 62 -14.34 -2.61 19.37
N MET A 63 -13.73 -3.06 18.28
CA MET A 63 -14.26 -2.87 16.91
C MET A 63 -15.59 -3.59 16.73
N TYR A 64 -15.71 -4.82 17.18
CA TYR A 64 -16.97 -5.55 17.16
C TYR A 64 -18.07 -4.83 17.98
N ASN A 65 -17.75 -4.36 19.18
CA ASN A 65 -18.70 -3.60 19.99
C ASN A 65 -19.12 -2.30 19.29
N ASN A 66 -18.18 -1.61 18.65
CA ASN A 66 -18.43 -0.38 17.90
C ASN A 66 -19.34 -0.64 16.68
N ALA A 67 -19.15 -1.76 16.00
CA ALA A 67 -19.90 -2.13 14.81
C ALA A 67 -21.28 -2.71 15.12
N ALA A 68 -21.38 -3.63 16.09
CA ALA A 68 -22.57 -4.44 16.32
C ALA A 68 -23.47 -3.95 17.47
N ILE A 69 -22.90 -3.34 18.51
CA ILE A 69 -23.62 -3.06 19.76
C ILE A 69 -23.91 -1.57 19.92
N VAL A 70 -22.90 -0.72 19.74
CA VAL A 70 -23.00 0.71 20.00
C VAL A 70 -22.84 1.46 18.68
N LYS A 71 -23.95 1.75 18.06
CA LYS A 71 -23.99 2.46 16.77
C LYS A 71 -23.64 3.93 16.97
N GLY A 72 -22.46 4.38 16.47
CA GLY A 72 -22.09 5.80 16.49
C GLY A 72 -20.58 6.09 16.53
N LEU A 73 -20.24 7.36 16.80
CA LEU A 73 -18.87 7.85 16.91
C LEU A 73 -18.29 7.51 18.28
N HIS A 74 -17.41 6.53 18.34
CA HIS A 74 -16.82 6.04 19.58
C HIS A 74 -15.29 6.08 19.56
N LEU A 75 -14.67 5.82 20.71
CA LEU A 75 -13.21 5.73 20.88
C LEU A 75 -12.55 4.75 19.88
N ALA A 76 -13.27 3.69 19.49
CA ALA A 76 -12.79 2.75 18.49
C ALA A 76 -12.59 3.38 17.09
N ASN A 77 -13.28 4.46 16.74
CA ASN A 77 -13.10 5.14 15.46
C ASN A 77 -11.68 5.68 15.29
N ASN A 78 -11.08 6.28 16.32
CA ASN A 78 -9.70 6.75 16.29
C ASN A 78 -8.72 5.57 16.18
N LEU A 79 -9.01 4.48 16.85
CA LEU A 79 -8.23 3.28 16.78
C LEU A 79 -8.31 2.63 15.39
N ILE A 80 -9.49 2.49 14.82
CA ILE A 80 -9.71 1.94 13.46
C ILE A 80 -8.98 2.78 12.42
N ASN A 81 -9.11 4.11 12.47
CA ASN A 81 -8.56 5.02 11.48
C ASN A 81 -7.09 5.39 11.73
N GLY A 82 -6.54 5.12 12.89
CA GLY A 82 -5.14 5.41 13.23
C GLY A 82 -4.13 4.36 12.79
N CYS A 83 -4.55 3.17 12.36
CA CYS A 83 -3.65 2.13 11.87
C CYS A 83 -3.09 2.49 10.49
N ALA A 84 -1.77 2.37 10.30
CA ALA A 84 -1.12 2.65 9.02
C ALA A 84 -1.27 1.51 7.97
N LEU A 85 -1.91 0.40 8.32
CA LEU A 85 -2.11 -0.79 7.47
C LEU A 85 -0.79 -1.37 6.91
N CYS A 86 0.31 -1.26 7.64
CA CYS A 86 1.64 -1.65 7.15
C CYS A 86 1.94 -3.16 7.20
N GLY A 87 1.09 -3.98 7.82
CA GLY A 87 1.27 -5.44 7.90
C GLY A 87 2.33 -5.93 8.91
N GLN A 88 3.17 -5.06 9.48
CA GLN A 88 4.27 -5.48 10.37
C GLN A 88 3.83 -6.36 11.54
N CYS A 89 2.63 -6.14 12.07
CA CYS A 89 2.08 -6.94 13.16
C CYS A 89 1.81 -8.38 12.76
N GLU A 90 1.45 -8.61 11.51
CA GLU A 90 1.19 -9.93 10.93
C GLU A 90 2.49 -10.72 10.73
N GLU A 91 3.51 -10.09 10.13
CA GLU A 91 4.84 -10.67 9.93
C GLU A 91 5.51 -11.15 11.24
N LEU A 92 5.22 -10.45 12.33
CA LEU A 92 5.76 -10.79 13.65
C LEU A 92 4.87 -11.72 14.46
N CYS A 93 3.62 -11.94 14.04
CA CYS A 93 2.67 -12.75 14.79
C CYS A 93 2.90 -14.23 14.54
N PRO A 94 3.10 -15.07 15.57
CA PRO A 94 3.23 -16.51 15.39
C PRO A 94 2.01 -17.17 14.73
N GLU A 95 0.84 -16.52 14.82
CA GLU A 95 -0.42 -16.96 14.23
C GLU A 95 -0.84 -16.14 13.00
N ASN A 96 0.07 -15.32 12.45
CA ASN A 96 -0.19 -14.47 11.28
C ASN A 96 -1.45 -13.60 11.40
N PHE A 97 -1.71 -13.08 12.61
CA PHE A 97 -2.85 -12.21 12.83
C PHE A 97 -2.57 -10.80 12.31
N SER A 98 -3.37 -10.34 11.36
CA SER A 98 -3.25 -9.02 10.77
C SER A 98 -4.16 -8.00 11.46
N MET A 99 -3.57 -7.07 12.21
CA MET A 99 -4.27 -5.90 12.70
C MET A 99 -4.63 -4.94 11.56
N ALA A 100 -3.85 -4.95 10.49
CA ALA A 100 -4.09 -4.14 9.30
C ALA A 100 -5.39 -4.57 8.59
N GLU A 101 -5.57 -5.88 8.35
CA GLU A 101 -6.80 -6.41 7.76
C GLU A 101 -8.03 -6.12 8.62
N LEU A 102 -7.89 -6.29 9.95
CA LEU A 102 -8.99 -6.00 10.87
C LEU A 102 -9.41 -4.52 10.80
N CYS A 103 -8.44 -3.59 10.80
CA CYS A 103 -8.72 -2.16 10.67
C CYS A 103 -9.31 -1.81 9.31
N LEU A 104 -8.81 -2.41 8.23
CA LEU A 104 -9.32 -2.17 6.89
C LEU A 104 -10.78 -2.65 6.76
N SER A 105 -11.08 -3.87 7.19
CA SER A 105 -12.44 -4.41 7.19
C SER A 105 -13.40 -3.54 8.02
N ALA A 106 -12.94 -3.04 9.17
CA ALA A 106 -13.74 -2.12 9.98
C ALA A 106 -13.99 -0.78 9.28
N ARG A 107 -13.00 -0.24 8.53
CA ARG A 107 -13.17 0.98 7.72
C ARG A 107 -14.17 0.77 6.59
N GLN A 108 -14.08 -0.35 5.88
CA GLN A 108 -15.01 -0.71 4.80
C GLN A 108 -16.44 -0.80 5.32
N ASP A 109 -16.67 -1.51 6.42
CA ASP A 109 -17.99 -1.59 7.08
C ASP A 109 -18.50 -0.20 7.52
N MET A 110 -17.63 0.68 8.05
CA MET A 110 -18.02 2.03 8.42
C MET A 110 -18.39 2.89 7.21
N VAL A 111 -17.70 2.74 6.08
CA VAL A 111 -18.02 3.45 4.83
C VAL A 111 -19.32 2.93 4.25
N GLU A 112 -19.50 1.62 4.16
CA GLU A 112 -20.72 1.00 3.64
C GLU A 112 -21.97 1.42 4.41
N ARG A 113 -21.85 1.51 5.73
CA ARG A 113 -22.95 1.96 6.61
C ARG A 113 -23.12 3.47 6.71
N GLY A 114 -22.26 4.26 6.07
CA GLY A 114 -22.31 5.71 6.13
C GLY A 114 -21.98 6.30 7.51
N VAL A 115 -21.22 5.57 8.35
CA VAL A 115 -20.83 5.98 9.71
C VAL A 115 -19.33 6.32 9.84
N MET A 116 -18.59 6.33 8.74
CA MET A 116 -17.21 6.79 8.71
C MET A 116 -17.16 8.28 9.04
N PRO A 117 -16.35 8.74 10.03
CA PRO A 117 -16.20 10.16 10.32
C PRO A 117 -15.76 10.94 9.07
N PRO A 118 -16.40 12.08 8.75
CA PRO A 118 -16.05 12.85 7.53
C PRO A 118 -14.58 13.24 7.45
N SER A 119 -13.97 13.63 8.57
CA SER A 119 -12.56 14.04 8.63
C SER A 119 -11.58 12.87 8.58
N ALA A 120 -12.04 11.62 8.72
CA ALA A 120 -11.17 10.47 8.60
C ALA A 120 -10.73 10.30 7.14
N HIS A 121 -9.43 10.35 6.90
CA HIS A 121 -8.81 10.23 5.58
C HIS A 121 -9.17 11.34 4.56
N GLU A 122 -9.95 12.38 4.94
CA GLU A 122 -10.43 13.45 4.07
C GLU A 122 -9.29 14.08 3.26
N PHE A 123 -8.26 14.59 3.94
CA PHE A 123 -7.11 15.21 3.27
C PHE A 123 -6.46 14.30 2.22
N ALA A 124 -6.23 13.02 2.56
CA ALA A 124 -5.59 12.08 1.64
C ALA A 124 -6.48 11.73 0.44
N LEU A 125 -7.80 11.75 0.62
CA LEU A 125 -8.76 11.51 -0.46
C LEU A 125 -8.85 12.71 -1.40
N GLU A 126 -8.90 13.92 -0.87
CA GLU A 126 -8.91 15.17 -1.65
C GLU A 126 -7.60 15.32 -2.44
N ASP A 127 -6.45 15.05 -1.81
CA ASP A 127 -5.14 15.07 -2.48
C ASP A 127 -5.05 14.01 -3.59
N MET A 128 -5.62 12.83 -3.38
CA MET A 128 -5.72 11.79 -4.40
C MET A 128 -6.58 12.24 -5.59
N GLU A 129 -7.74 12.84 -5.33
CA GLU A 129 -8.65 13.32 -6.37
C GLU A 129 -8.01 14.46 -7.16
N ALA A 130 -7.41 15.44 -6.49
CA ALA A 130 -6.68 16.52 -7.11
C ALA A 130 -5.52 16.01 -8.00
N ALA A 131 -4.70 15.10 -7.46
CA ALA A 131 -3.57 14.53 -8.19
C ALA A 131 -3.98 13.64 -9.38
N SER A 132 -5.22 13.16 -9.42
CA SER A 132 -5.78 12.38 -10.53
C SER A 132 -6.66 13.23 -11.46
N GLY A 133 -6.93 14.47 -11.09
CA GLY A 133 -7.77 15.39 -11.84
C GLY A 133 -7.05 16.05 -13.02
N PRO A 134 -7.80 16.73 -13.90
CA PRO A 134 -7.30 17.29 -15.16
C PRO A 134 -6.25 18.39 -14.99
N GLU A 135 -6.18 19.01 -13.82
CA GLU A 135 -5.22 20.09 -13.55
C GLU A 135 -3.84 19.58 -13.13
N CYS A 136 -3.78 18.38 -12.54
CA CYS A 136 -2.55 17.81 -11.99
C CYS A 136 -2.10 16.53 -12.69
N ALA A 137 -3.03 15.77 -13.27
CA ALA A 137 -2.68 14.55 -14.00
C ALA A 137 -2.05 14.88 -15.35
N LEU A 138 -0.90 14.27 -15.64
CA LEU A 138 -0.18 14.47 -16.89
C LEU A 138 0.30 13.12 -17.43
N SER A 139 0.08 12.91 -18.72
CA SER A 139 0.57 11.73 -19.45
C SER A 139 1.42 12.19 -20.63
N ILE A 140 2.69 11.78 -20.65
CA ILE A 140 3.62 12.05 -21.75
C ILE A 140 4.05 10.71 -22.34
N ARG A 141 3.77 10.50 -23.62
CA ARG A 141 4.18 9.29 -24.33
C ARG A 141 5.61 9.47 -24.88
N GLY A 142 6.52 8.61 -24.47
CA GLY A 142 7.92 8.60 -24.92
C GLY A 142 8.13 7.87 -26.25
N GLY A 143 7.28 6.90 -26.58
CA GLY A 143 7.37 6.04 -27.76
C GLY A 143 6.55 4.77 -27.60
N GLU A 144 6.75 3.78 -28.48
CA GLU A 144 6.12 2.46 -28.35
C GLU A 144 6.97 1.54 -27.47
N GLY A 145 6.32 0.82 -26.56
CA GLY A 145 7.00 -0.04 -25.60
C GLY A 145 7.83 0.74 -24.58
N GLY A 146 8.94 0.13 -24.15
CA GLY A 146 9.87 0.78 -23.21
C GLY A 146 9.35 0.89 -21.79
N TRP A 147 9.53 2.06 -21.19
CA TRP A 147 9.33 2.30 -19.77
C TRP A 147 8.28 3.37 -19.50
N LEU A 148 7.61 3.24 -18.36
CA LEU A 148 6.78 4.29 -17.78
C LEU A 148 7.39 4.71 -16.44
N PHE A 149 7.82 5.95 -16.33
CA PHE A 149 8.17 6.54 -15.06
C PHE A 149 6.91 7.00 -14.33
N PHE A 150 6.68 6.41 -13.15
CA PHE A 150 5.58 6.72 -12.25
C PHE A 150 6.12 7.25 -10.91
N PRO A 151 6.33 8.57 -10.77
CA PRO A 151 6.91 9.13 -9.55
C PRO A 151 5.98 9.04 -8.34
N GLY A 152 4.65 8.95 -8.57
CA GLY A 152 3.63 9.06 -7.54
C GLY A 152 3.27 10.51 -7.22
N CYS A 153 2.08 10.73 -6.66
CA CYS A 153 1.51 12.06 -6.44
C CYS A 153 2.34 12.92 -5.47
N GLN A 154 2.79 12.34 -4.36
CA GLN A 154 3.50 13.11 -3.32
C GLN A 154 4.88 13.60 -3.78
N LEU A 155 5.64 12.78 -4.51
CA LEU A 155 6.92 13.20 -5.05
C LEU A 155 6.74 14.26 -6.12
N ALA A 156 5.77 14.09 -7.02
CA ALA A 156 5.46 15.05 -8.07
C ALA A 156 5.04 16.41 -7.50
N ALA A 157 4.19 16.43 -6.47
CA ALA A 157 3.73 17.66 -5.84
C ALA A 157 4.81 18.38 -5.02
N SER A 158 5.67 17.64 -4.32
CA SER A 158 6.65 18.23 -3.40
C SER A 158 8.01 18.51 -4.04
N ARG A 159 8.34 17.84 -5.14
CA ARG A 159 9.66 17.85 -5.80
C ARG A 159 9.55 17.82 -7.32
N GLY A 160 8.67 18.65 -7.90
CA GLY A 160 8.38 18.66 -9.34
C GLY A 160 9.63 18.86 -10.20
N GLU A 161 10.52 19.81 -9.85
CA GLU A 161 11.76 20.05 -10.58
C GLU A 161 12.69 18.82 -10.59
N GLN A 162 12.78 18.12 -9.46
CA GLN A 162 13.58 16.89 -9.37
C GLN A 162 12.95 15.74 -10.18
N VAL A 163 11.61 15.66 -10.22
CA VAL A 163 10.91 14.70 -11.07
C VAL A 163 11.16 14.97 -12.54
N GLU A 164 11.14 16.24 -12.97
CA GLU A 164 11.44 16.65 -14.35
C GLU A 164 12.89 16.34 -14.73
N ALA A 165 13.84 16.70 -13.88
CA ALA A 165 15.26 16.43 -14.09
C ALA A 165 15.55 14.92 -14.16
N LEU A 166 14.94 14.14 -13.25
CA LEU A 166 15.08 12.70 -13.26
C LEU A 166 14.45 12.05 -14.49
N TYR A 167 13.28 12.53 -14.90
CA TYR A 167 12.63 12.05 -16.12
C TYR A 167 13.50 12.31 -17.36
N ALA A 168 14.08 13.51 -17.49
CA ALA A 168 14.98 13.84 -18.57
C ALA A 168 16.21 12.92 -18.58
N TRP A 169 16.84 12.74 -17.43
CA TRP A 169 17.99 11.83 -17.29
C TRP A 169 17.65 10.37 -17.61
N LEU A 170 16.52 9.84 -17.13
CA LEU A 170 16.07 8.49 -17.44
C LEU A 170 15.85 8.27 -18.94
N ARG A 171 15.31 9.26 -19.64
CA ARG A 171 15.16 9.22 -21.10
C ARG A 171 16.50 9.06 -21.80
N ASP A 172 17.49 9.84 -21.41
CA ASP A 172 18.82 9.84 -22.01
C ASP A 172 19.58 8.54 -21.64
N ALA A 173 19.52 8.12 -20.38
CA ALA A 173 20.18 6.93 -19.89
C ALA A 173 19.62 5.66 -20.56
N LEU A 174 18.30 5.53 -20.68
CA LEU A 174 17.66 4.34 -21.27
C LEU A 174 17.64 4.33 -22.80
N ALA A 175 17.90 5.47 -23.46
CA ALA A 175 18.13 5.56 -24.92
C ALA A 175 19.58 5.31 -25.31
N GLY A 176 20.54 5.47 -24.40
CA GLY A 176 21.98 5.43 -24.65
C GLY A 176 22.52 4.07 -25.13
N GLN A 177 23.84 4.04 -25.48
CA GLN A 177 24.54 2.87 -26.03
C GLN A 177 25.45 2.16 -25.01
N GLY A 178 25.16 2.15 -23.73
CA GLY A 178 25.92 1.42 -22.70
C GLY A 178 25.46 -0.03 -22.51
N GLU A 179 26.22 -0.87 -21.84
CA GLU A 179 25.75 -2.15 -21.31
C GLU A 179 24.96 -1.88 -20.04
N PHE A 180 23.77 -2.47 -19.92
CA PHE A 180 22.96 -2.45 -18.70
C PHE A 180 23.13 -3.76 -17.94
N ALA A 181 22.79 -3.72 -16.67
CA ALA A 181 22.68 -4.94 -15.89
C ALA A 181 21.69 -5.93 -16.52
N PRO A 182 21.92 -7.26 -16.42
CA PRO A 182 21.02 -8.26 -16.98
C PRO A 182 19.55 -8.04 -16.51
N GLY A 183 18.65 -7.99 -17.48
CA GLY A 183 17.21 -7.83 -17.23
C GLY A 183 16.67 -6.41 -17.37
N LEU A 184 17.51 -5.39 -17.53
CA LEU A 184 17.08 -4.05 -17.90
C LEU A 184 17.12 -3.88 -19.42
N GLU A 185 15.97 -3.57 -20.02
CA GLU A 185 15.83 -3.37 -21.45
C GLU A 185 15.88 -1.88 -21.79
N ARG A 186 16.46 -1.56 -22.94
CA ARG A 186 16.44 -0.20 -23.48
C ARG A 186 15.06 0.13 -24.01
N GLY A 187 14.77 1.40 -24.07
CA GLY A 187 13.55 1.86 -24.70
C GLY A 187 13.17 3.28 -24.32
N PRO A 188 12.19 3.84 -25.01
CA PRO A 188 11.67 5.16 -24.71
C PRO A 188 11.04 5.19 -23.31
N VAL A 189 11.08 6.36 -22.68
CA VAL A 189 10.49 6.57 -21.35
C VAL A 189 9.29 7.47 -21.48
N SER A 190 8.15 6.96 -21.08
CA SER A 190 6.90 7.70 -20.88
C SER A 190 6.83 8.22 -19.45
N LEU A 191 6.03 9.25 -19.19
CA LEU A 191 5.77 9.77 -17.84
C LEU A 191 4.28 9.75 -17.56
N LEU A 192 3.89 9.32 -16.36
CA LEU A 192 2.52 9.43 -15.88
C LEU A 192 2.51 10.04 -14.47
N LEU A 193 1.98 11.25 -14.38
CA LEU A 193 1.73 11.96 -13.12
C LEU A 193 0.26 11.76 -12.74
N ARG A 194 0.02 11.01 -11.68
CA ARG A 194 -1.27 10.85 -11.02
C ARG A 194 -1.11 10.09 -9.70
N CYS A 195 -2.20 10.01 -8.93
CA CYS A 195 -2.25 9.12 -7.79
C CYS A 195 -2.51 7.66 -8.23
N CYS A 196 -1.95 6.70 -7.50
CA CYS A 196 -2.20 5.27 -7.70
C CYS A 196 -3.55 4.80 -7.11
N GLY A 197 -4.25 5.66 -6.36
CA GLY A 197 -5.55 5.33 -5.76
C GLY A 197 -5.49 4.71 -4.36
N ILE A 198 -4.32 4.41 -3.83
CA ILE A 198 -4.18 3.73 -2.52
C ILE A 198 -4.86 4.47 -1.34
N PRO A 199 -4.97 5.81 -1.28
CA PRO A 199 -5.70 6.49 -0.23
C PRO A 199 -7.17 6.08 -0.13
N ALA A 200 -7.81 5.78 -1.26
CA ALA A 200 -9.18 5.27 -1.28
C ALA A 200 -9.28 3.92 -0.55
N ARG A 201 -8.38 2.98 -0.85
CA ARG A 201 -8.33 1.68 -0.16
C ARG A 201 -8.04 1.86 1.32
N TRP A 202 -7.04 2.67 1.68
CA TRP A 202 -6.72 2.94 3.09
C TRP A 202 -7.89 3.58 3.84
N GLY A 203 -8.71 4.38 3.17
CA GLY A 203 -9.94 4.95 3.72
C GLY A 203 -11.12 3.98 3.77
N GLY A 204 -10.97 2.73 3.34
CA GLY A 204 -12.05 1.74 3.27
C GLY A 204 -13.01 1.95 2.11
N ARG A 205 -12.68 2.79 1.13
CA ARG A 205 -13.51 3.13 -0.02
C ARG A 205 -13.17 2.26 -1.23
N GLU A 206 -13.49 0.97 -1.15
CA GLU A 206 -13.07 -0.02 -2.15
C GLU A 206 -13.60 0.29 -3.56
N GLU A 207 -14.86 0.71 -3.69
CA GLU A 207 -15.43 1.09 -5.00
C GLU A 207 -14.67 2.26 -5.64
N LEU A 208 -14.24 3.24 -4.85
CA LEU A 208 -13.43 4.36 -5.32
C LEU A 208 -12.05 3.87 -5.76
N PHE A 209 -11.44 2.98 -4.99
CA PHE A 209 -10.16 2.37 -5.36
C PHE A 209 -10.25 1.61 -6.69
N VAL A 210 -11.28 0.79 -6.88
CA VAL A 210 -11.50 0.05 -8.12
C VAL A 210 -11.64 1.00 -9.32
N ARG A 211 -12.39 2.09 -9.19
CA ARG A 211 -12.48 3.11 -10.25
C ARG A 211 -11.13 3.73 -10.59
N GLN A 212 -10.35 4.13 -9.56
CA GLN A 212 -9.01 4.68 -9.75
C GLN A 212 -8.05 3.68 -10.42
N ALA A 213 -8.15 2.41 -10.07
CA ALA A 213 -7.37 1.34 -10.70
C ALA A 213 -7.75 1.11 -12.17
N GLN A 214 -9.04 1.18 -12.50
CA GLN A 214 -9.51 1.08 -13.89
C GLN A 214 -9.03 2.25 -14.75
N GLU A 215 -9.10 3.48 -14.26
CA GLU A 215 -8.59 4.65 -14.95
C GLU A 215 -7.07 4.57 -15.16
N LEU A 216 -6.34 4.14 -14.14
CA LEU A 216 -4.89 3.92 -14.22
C LEU A 216 -4.55 2.87 -15.29
N ARG A 217 -5.29 1.78 -15.35
CA ARG A 217 -5.14 0.75 -16.39
C ARG A 217 -5.37 1.32 -17.78
N GLN A 218 -6.44 2.07 -17.98
CA GLN A 218 -6.76 2.70 -19.28
C GLN A 218 -5.64 3.65 -19.74
N GLN A 219 -5.08 4.45 -18.83
CA GLN A 219 -3.97 5.34 -19.16
C GLN A 219 -2.69 4.57 -19.49
N TRP A 220 -2.37 3.53 -18.75
CA TRP A 220 -1.24 2.65 -19.05
C TRP A 220 -1.39 1.95 -20.40
N GLU A 221 -2.58 1.45 -20.72
CA GLU A 221 -2.89 0.87 -22.03
C GLU A 221 -2.77 1.91 -23.15
N GLY A 222 -3.26 3.12 -22.95
CA GLY A 222 -3.11 4.25 -23.88
C GLY A 222 -1.67 4.64 -24.15
N LEU A 223 -0.76 4.38 -23.21
CA LEU A 223 0.69 4.58 -23.38
C LEU A 223 1.40 3.42 -24.10
N GLY A 224 0.68 2.37 -24.49
CA GLY A 224 1.25 1.22 -25.20
C GLY A 224 1.76 0.11 -24.29
N ARG A 225 1.26 0.02 -23.06
CA ARG A 225 1.57 -1.02 -22.07
C ARG A 225 3.07 -1.13 -21.74
N PRO A 226 3.77 0.00 -21.44
CA PRO A 226 5.18 -0.03 -21.10
C PRO A 226 5.43 -0.73 -19.75
N ARG A 227 6.67 -1.19 -19.51
CA ARG A 227 7.12 -1.62 -18.18
C ARG A 227 7.11 -0.41 -17.24
N ILE A 228 6.81 -0.62 -15.97
CA ILE A 228 6.68 0.52 -15.03
C ILE A 228 7.87 0.56 -14.08
N MET A 229 8.42 1.78 -13.88
CA MET A 229 9.33 2.09 -12.77
C MET A 229 8.63 3.08 -11.83
N ALA A 230 8.46 2.68 -10.57
CA ALA A 230 7.74 3.46 -9.56
C ALA A 230 8.69 3.98 -8.48
N ALA A 231 8.62 5.28 -8.18
CA ALA A 231 9.44 5.89 -7.13
C ALA A 231 8.86 5.73 -5.72
N CYS A 232 7.56 5.42 -5.60
CA CYS A 232 6.87 5.25 -4.33
C CYS A 232 6.59 3.76 -4.07
N SER A 233 6.96 3.26 -2.90
CA SER A 233 6.73 1.86 -2.50
C SER A 233 5.24 1.48 -2.43
N SER A 234 4.38 2.37 -1.96
CA SER A 234 2.92 2.15 -1.94
C SER A 234 2.35 2.10 -3.36
N CYS A 235 2.82 2.97 -4.27
CA CYS A 235 2.45 2.91 -5.67
C CYS A 235 2.93 1.60 -6.32
N LEU A 236 4.15 1.16 -6.03
CA LEU A 236 4.69 -0.09 -6.55
C LEU A 236 3.84 -1.30 -6.14
N SER A 237 3.40 -1.35 -4.87
CA SER A 237 2.52 -2.40 -4.38
C SER A 237 1.18 -2.43 -5.15
N VAL A 238 0.54 -1.27 -5.32
CA VAL A 238 -0.70 -1.15 -6.09
C VAL A 238 -0.48 -1.55 -7.55
N LEU A 239 0.57 -1.06 -8.19
CA LEU A 239 0.86 -1.35 -9.59
C LEU A 239 1.11 -2.83 -9.85
N ARG A 240 1.80 -3.52 -8.94
CA ARG A 240 2.01 -4.97 -9.01
C ARG A 240 0.72 -5.77 -8.86
N GLU A 241 -0.22 -5.27 -8.07
CA GLU A 241 -1.53 -5.89 -7.88
C GLU A 241 -2.48 -5.63 -9.06
N VAL A 242 -2.65 -4.37 -9.45
CA VAL A 242 -3.66 -3.97 -10.46
C VAL A 242 -3.17 -4.11 -11.91
N LEU A 243 -1.85 -4.14 -12.13
CA LEU A 243 -1.21 -4.26 -13.44
C LEU A 243 -0.06 -5.30 -13.38
N PRO A 244 -0.30 -6.55 -13.00
CA PRO A 244 0.78 -7.55 -12.87
C PRO A 244 1.55 -7.77 -14.17
N GLU A 245 0.89 -7.60 -15.31
CA GLU A 245 1.47 -7.70 -16.64
C GLU A 245 2.47 -6.58 -16.98
N ALA A 246 2.41 -5.44 -16.28
CA ALA A 246 3.32 -4.31 -16.47
C ALA A 246 4.73 -4.55 -15.91
N ARG A 247 4.91 -5.63 -15.12
CA ARG A 247 6.21 -6.00 -14.51
C ARG A 247 6.87 -4.81 -13.80
N ALA A 248 6.11 -4.16 -12.91
CA ALA A 248 6.56 -2.96 -12.22
C ALA A 248 7.80 -3.23 -11.34
N LEU A 249 8.82 -2.40 -11.50
CA LEU A 249 10.04 -2.35 -10.71
C LEU A 249 10.05 -1.11 -9.82
N SER A 250 10.81 -1.18 -8.74
CA SER A 250 11.17 0.02 -7.98
C SER A 250 12.10 0.90 -8.83
N LEU A 251 11.94 2.21 -8.75
CA LEU A 251 12.89 3.14 -9.35
C LEU A 251 14.33 2.85 -8.88
N TRP A 252 14.51 2.48 -7.61
CA TRP A 252 15.82 2.17 -7.05
C TRP A 252 16.46 0.94 -7.69
N GLU A 253 15.69 -0.10 -8.04
CA GLU A 253 16.18 -1.26 -8.79
C GLU A 253 16.66 -0.86 -10.20
N VAL A 254 15.96 0.09 -10.83
CA VAL A 254 16.33 0.61 -12.15
C VAL A 254 17.58 1.49 -12.06
N LEU A 255 17.66 2.38 -11.06
CA LEU A 255 18.81 3.26 -10.86
C LEU A 255 20.09 2.49 -10.53
N ASP A 256 20.00 1.43 -9.74
CA ASP A 256 21.15 0.56 -9.40
C ASP A 256 21.73 -0.16 -10.64
N ALA A 257 20.87 -0.42 -11.62
CA ALA A 257 21.23 -1.09 -12.86
C ALA A 257 21.77 -0.15 -13.97
N LEU A 258 21.68 1.16 -13.76
CA LEU A 258 22.12 2.16 -14.73
C LEU A 258 23.50 2.74 -14.34
N PRO A 259 24.35 3.09 -15.33
CA PRO A 259 25.60 3.79 -15.05
C PRO A 259 25.30 5.18 -14.48
N TRP A 260 25.83 5.47 -13.31
CA TRP A 260 25.73 6.81 -12.72
C TRP A 260 26.56 7.83 -13.48
N PRO A 261 26.11 9.09 -13.61
CA PRO A 261 26.92 10.14 -14.21
C PRO A 261 28.26 10.29 -13.50
N GLU A 262 29.36 10.37 -14.27
CA GLU A 262 30.68 10.66 -13.72
C GLU A 262 30.65 11.99 -12.95
N GLY A 263 31.15 12.02 -11.73
CA GLY A 263 31.22 13.23 -10.90
C GLY A 263 30.15 13.31 -9.79
N THR A 264 29.25 12.36 -9.67
CA THR A 264 28.30 12.26 -8.54
C THR A 264 28.85 11.50 -7.33
N SER A 265 30.16 11.51 -7.10
CA SER A 265 30.72 11.04 -5.82
C SER A 265 30.14 11.94 -4.72
N GLY A 266 29.14 11.45 -4.00
CA GLY A 266 28.50 12.16 -2.92
C GLY A 266 29.55 12.59 -1.90
N GLY A 267 29.82 13.89 -1.84
CA GLY A 267 30.43 14.48 -0.68
C GLY A 267 29.47 14.25 0.47
N ALA A 268 29.77 13.28 1.33
CA ALA A 268 29.24 13.23 2.67
C ALA A 268 29.91 14.40 3.42
N ASP A 269 29.21 15.50 3.59
CA ASP A 269 29.45 16.49 4.61
C ASP A 269 28.33 16.39 5.66
#